data_084b93222e86e170c7e01e8e27af9d48
#
_entry.id   084b93222e86e170c7e01e8e27af9d48
#
_cell.length_a   1.000
_cell.length_b   1.000
_cell.length_c   1.000
_cell.angle_alpha   90.00
_cell.angle_beta   90.00
_cell.angle_gamma   90.00
#
_symmetry.space_group_name_H-M   'P 1'
#
loop_
_entity.id
_entity.type
_entity.pdbx_description
1 polymer ?
#
loop_
_entity_poly.entity_id
_entity_poly.type
_entity_poly.pdbx_seq_one_letter_code
_entity_poly.pdbx_strand_id
1 'polypeptide(L)'
;AKGSRLIMITAHRRENLGEPMKHMFRAIRRVCDEHPDVKAIYPIHMNPVVRETAREILGDDERIHIIEPMDVLDFHNFLSRSFLILTDSGGIQEEAPSLGKPVLVMRDTTERPEGIKAGTLKLVGTDEQVIYENFKLLLENEDAYKAMSTASNPYGDGFACKRIADILEGKA
;
A
#
# COMPACT_ATOMS: atom_id res chain seq x y z
N ALA A 1 23.70 4.01 11.06
CA ALA A 1 22.98 4.45 9.87
C ALA A 1 21.52 4.10 10.07
N LYS A 2 20.61 5.06 10.01
CA LYS A 2 19.17 4.77 9.89
C LYS A 2 18.99 3.97 8.60
N GLY A 3 18.40 2.78 8.68
CA GLY A 3 18.10 1.96 7.50
C GLY A 3 17.11 2.68 6.59
N SER A 4 17.10 2.34 5.30
CA SER A 4 16.10 2.88 4.36
C SER A 4 14.70 2.42 4.75
N ARG A 5 13.72 3.31 4.57
CA ARG A 5 12.29 3.00 4.69
C ARG A 5 11.76 2.50 3.35
N LEU A 6 11.37 1.23 3.31
CA LEU A 6 10.82 0.62 2.09
C LEU A 6 9.33 0.93 1.96
N ILE A 7 8.92 1.42 0.81
CA ILE A 7 7.53 1.67 0.46
C ILE A 7 7.10 0.67 -0.61
N MET A 8 5.97 0.00 -0.37
CA MET A 8 5.36 -0.88 -1.37
C MET A 8 4.30 -0.12 -2.15
N ILE A 9 4.36 -0.19 -3.47
CA ILE A 9 3.39 0.46 -4.37
C ILE A 9 2.65 -0.62 -5.14
N THR A 10 1.32 -0.53 -5.18
CA THR A 10 0.48 -1.30 -6.10
C THR A 10 -0.59 -0.38 -6.69
N ALA A 11 -0.55 -0.15 -8.00
CA ALA A 11 -1.49 0.70 -8.71
C ALA A 11 -1.77 0.13 -10.10
N HIS A 12 -3.01 -0.25 -10.36
CA HIS A 12 -3.40 -0.91 -11.62
C HIS A 12 -4.89 -0.83 -11.94
N ARG A 13 -5.71 -0.18 -11.10
CA ARG A 13 -7.15 -0.08 -11.31
C ARG A 13 -7.47 0.68 -12.59
N ARG A 14 -8.44 0.17 -13.35
CA ARG A 14 -8.86 0.79 -14.62
C ARG A 14 -9.44 2.19 -14.44
N GLU A 15 -10.14 2.40 -13.33
CA GLU A 15 -10.72 3.69 -12.96
C GLU A 15 -9.67 4.78 -12.71
N ASN A 16 -8.44 4.38 -12.40
CA ASN A 16 -7.33 5.28 -12.11
C ASN A 16 -6.43 5.56 -13.33
N LEU A 17 -6.67 4.94 -14.48
CA LEU A 17 -5.85 5.19 -15.67
C LEU A 17 -5.95 6.63 -16.15
N GLY A 18 -4.86 7.17 -16.70
CA GLY A 18 -4.78 8.55 -17.17
C GLY A 18 -4.31 9.52 -16.07
N GLU A 19 -4.95 10.68 -15.96
CA GLU A 19 -4.52 11.73 -15.03
C GLU A 19 -4.54 11.30 -13.54
N PRO A 20 -5.53 10.54 -13.03
CA PRO A 20 -5.47 10.08 -11.65
C PRO A 20 -4.19 9.30 -11.33
N MET A 21 -3.76 8.40 -12.22
CA MET A 21 -2.54 7.62 -12.02
C MET A 21 -1.28 8.49 -12.09
N LYS A 22 -1.26 9.50 -12.95
CA LYS A 22 -0.15 10.47 -13.00
C LYS A 22 -0.05 11.27 -11.71
N HIS A 23 -1.17 11.69 -11.13
CA HIS A 23 -1.21 12.36 -9.84
C HIS A 23 -0.64 11.49 -8.72
N MET A 24 -1.04 10.21 -8.66
CA MET A 24 -0.47 9.25 -7.70
C MET A 24 1.05 9.17 -7.83
N PHE A 25 1.55 8.97 -9.03
CA PHE A 25 2.99 8.80 -9.26
C PHE A 25 3.79 10.08 -9.02
N ARG A 26 3.25 11.27 -9.35
CA ARG A 26 3.88 12.55 -9.03
C ARG A 26 3.97 12.77 -7.52
N ALA A 27 2.92 12.46 -6.78
CA ALA A 27 2.94 12.53 -5.31
C ALA A 27 4.03 11.63 -4.72
N ILE A 28 4.11 10.38 -5.19
CA ILE A 28 5.13 9.41 -4.76
C ILE A 28 6.53 9.91 -5.09
N ARG A 29 6.75 10.38 -6.33
CA ARG A 29 8.04 10.91 -6.78
C ARG A 29 8.48 12.09 -5.92
N ARG A 30 7.59 13.04 -5.68
CA ARG A 30 7.86 14.22 -4.85
C ARG A 30 8.28 13.84 -3.43
N VAL A 31 7.61 12.88 -2.80
CA VAL A 31 8.01 12.41 -1.47
C VAL A 31 9.38 11.74 -1.49
N CYS A 32 9.67 10.92 -2.49
CA CYS A 32 10.99 10.29 -2.65
C CYS A 32 12.10 11.32 -2.84
N ASP A 33 11.83 12.41 -3.57
CA ASP A 33 12.81 13.51 -3.78
C ASP A 33 13.10 14.26 -2.48
N GLU A 34 12.12 14.45 -1.61
CA GLU A 34 12.26 15.13 -0.32
C GLU A 34 12.86 14.22 0.78
N HIS A 35 12.79 12.88 0.64
CA HIS A 35 13.20 11.91 1.65
C HIS A 35 14.24 10.92 1.08
N PRO A 36 15.53 11.21 1.13
CA PRO A 36 16.58 10.36 0.53
C PRO A 36 16.69 8.95 1.15
N ASP A 37 16.14 8.74 2.33
CA ASP A 37 16.09 7.45 3.01
C ASP A 37 14.91 6.57 2.56
N VAL A 38 13.99 7.13 1.77
CA VAL A 38 12.86 6.39 1.21
C VAL A 38 13.29 5.65 -0.05
N LYS A 39 12.93 4.37 -0.09
CA LYS A 39 13.02 3.51 -1.29
C LYS A 39 11.67 2.94 -1.58
N ALA A 40 11.29 2.86 -2.84
CA ALA A 40 10.03 2.28 -3.25
C ALA A 40 10.24 1.04 -4.12
N ILE A 41 9.37 0.05 -3.96
CA ILE A 41 9.27 -1.09 -4.86
C ILE A 41 7.87 -1.14 -5.45
N TYR A 42 7.81 -1.26 -6.77
CA TYR A 42 6.57 -1.30 -7.52
C TYR A 42 6.54 -2.52 -8.44
N PRO A 43 5.97 -3.65 -8.00
CA PRO A 43 5.64 -4.76 -8.88
C PRO A 43 4.55 -4.31 -9.86
N ILE A 44 4.97 -4.01 -11.07
CA ILE A 44 4.13 -3.30 -12.03
C ILE A 44 3.17 -4.24 -12.77
N HIS A 45 1.94 -3.82 -12.93
CA HIS A 45 0.95 -4.55 -13.71
C HIS A 45 1.33 -4.62 -15.20
N MET A 46 0.94 -5.71 -15.89
CA MET A 46 1.30 -5.95 -17.30
C MET A 46 0.66 -4.98 -18.29
N ASN A 47 -0.34 -4.19 -17.88
CA ASN A 47 -1.01 -3.21 -18.75
C ASN A 47 0.00 -2.18 -19.29
N PRO A 48 0.14 -2.05 -20.64
CA PRO A 48 1.08 -1.12 -21.24
C PRO A 48 0.90 0.34 -20.80
N VAL A 49 -0.34 0.79 -20.63
CA VAL A 49 -0.65 2.17 -20.18
C VAL A 49 -0.08 2.44 -18.79
N VAL A 50 -0.22 1.48 -17.88
CA VAL A 50 0.36 1.59 -16.52
C VAL A 50 1.88 1.65 -16.61
N ARG A 51 2.49 0.79 -17.43
CA ARG A 51 3.95 0.72 -17.60
C ARG A 51 4.53 1.99 -18.18
N GLU A 52 3.89 2.55 -19.19
CA GLU A 52 4.31 3.79 -19.85
C GLU A 52 4.26 4.96 -18.84
N THR A 53 3.12 5.15 -18.18
CA THR A 53 2.94 6.21 -17.17
C THR A 53 3.93 6.09 -16.02
N ALA A 54 4.16 4.87 -15.50
CA ALA A 54 5.11 4.66 -14.42
C ALA A 54 6.55 4.95 -14.85
N ARG A 55 6.96 4.53 -16.04
CA ARG A 55 8.31 4.82 -16.57
C ARG A 55 8.53 6.31 -16.81
N GLU A 56 7.52 7.01 -17.33
CA GLU A 56 7.58 8.45 -17.57
C GLU A 56 7.83 9.25 -16.27
N ILE A 57 7.18 8.87 -15.17
CA ILE A 57 7.18 9.69 -13.94
C ILE A 57 8.17 9.16 -12.88
N LEU A 58 8.33 7.85 -12.79
CA LEU A 58 9.11 7.19 -11.72
C LEU A 58 10.43 6.58 -12.22
N GLY A 59 10.59 6.39 -13.53
CA GLY A 59 11.58 5.49 -14.10
C GLY A 59 13.03 5.99 -14.07
N ASP A 60 13.30 7.24 -13.72
CA ASP A 60 14.63 7.86 -13.66
C ASP A 60 15.19 8.00 -12.24
N ASP A 61 14.50 7.46 -11.22
CA ASP A 61 14.96 7.47 -9.83
C ASP A 61 15.45 6.08 -9.40
N GLU A 62 16.75 5.97 -9.11
CA GLU A 62 17.38 4.73 -8.66
C GLU A 62 16.82 4.15 -7.34
N ARG A 63 16.07 4.96 -6.58
CA ARG A 63 15.43 4.57 -5.34
C ARG A 63 14.04 3.96 -5.57
N ILE A 64 13.49 4.11 -6.78
CA ILE A 64 12.17 3.59 -7.15
C ILE A 64 12.36 2.40 -8.08
N HIS A 65 12.22 1.20 -7.53
CA HIS A 65 12.42 -0.05 -8.26
C HIS A 65 11.11 -0.51 -8.89
N ILE A 66 10.92 -0.23 -10.19
CA ILE A 66 9.85 -0.79 -10.99
C ILE A 66 10.27 -2.19 -11.43
N ILE A 67 9.58 -3.22 -10.97
CA ILE A 67 9.92 -4.61 -11.24
C ILE A 67 8.75 -5.37 -11.87
N GLU A 68 9.02 -6.55 -12.43
CA GLU A 68 7.99 -7.45 -12.91
C GLU A 68 7.13 -7.99 -11.75
N PRO A 69 5.89 -8.44 -12.03
CA PRO A 69 5.05 -9.06 -11.01
C PRO A 69 5.77 -10.19 -10.29
N MET A 70 5.58 -10.26 -8.98
CA MET A 70 6.17 -11.28 -8.11
C MET A 70 5.17 -12.40 -7.84
N ASP A 71 5.68 -13.59 -7.45
CA ASP A 71 4.84 -14.60 -6.82
C ASP A 71 4.36 -14.15 -5.42
N VAL A 72 3.39 -14.88 -4.87
CA VAL A 72 2.74 -14.51 -3.61
C VAL A 72 3.69 -14.51 -2.42
N LEU A 73 4.67 -15.41 -2.39
CA LEU A 73 5.60 -15.52 -1.27
C LEU A 73 6.57 -14.34 -1.25
N ASP A 74 7.14 -14.00 -2.38
CA ASP A 74 8.03 -12.86 -2.53
C ASP A 74 7.27 -11.55 -2.26
N PHE A 75 6.06 -11.42 -2.80
CA PHE A 75 5.21 -10.27 -2.57
C PHE A 75 4.95 -10.04 -1.07
N HIS A 76 4.55 -11.07 -0.33
CA HIS A 76 4.31 -10.98 1.11
C HIS A 76 5.58 -10.72 1.91
N ASN A 77 6.73 -11.23 1.45
CA ASN A 77 8.03 -10.92 2.05
C ASN A 77 8.36 -9.42 1.93
N PHE A 78 8.13 -8.80 0.78
CA PHE A 78 8.31 -7.37 0.61
C PHE A 78 7.27 -6.58 1.41
N LEU A 79 6.01 -7.00 1.39
CA LEU A 79 4.93 -6.38 2.15
C LEU A 79 5.26 -6.33 3.65
N SER A 80 5.73 -7.45 4.22
CA SER A 80 6.09 -7.55 5.65
C SER A 80 7.28 -6.68 6.04
N ARG A 81 8.19 -6.39 5.11
CA ARG A 81 9.36 -5.53 5.33
C ARG A 81 9.12 -4.06 4.99
N SER A 82 7.99 -3.76 4.39
CA SER A 82 7.64 -2.39 4.03
C SER A 82 7.38 -1.55 5.27
N PHE A 83 7.72 -0.27 5.21
CA PHE A 83 7.39 0.73 6.20
C PHE A 83 5.91 1.09 6.09
N LEU A 84 5.43 1.43 4.90
CA LEU A 84 4.03 1.65 4.59
C LEU A 84 3.71 1.21 3.15
N ILE A 85 2.42 1.17 2.83
CA ILE A 85 1.93 0.68 1.56
C ILE A 85 1.02 1.73 0.91
N LEU A 86 1.26 1.98 -0.38
CA LEU A 86 0.42 2.81 -1.25
C LEU A 86 -0.28 1.87 -2.25
N THR A 87 -1.60 1.79 -2.20
CA THR A 87 -2.33 0.80 -3.00
C THR A 87 -3.66 1.30 -3.54
N ASP A 88 -4.05 0.79 -4.70
CA ASP A 88 -5.43 0.84 -5.18
C ASP A 88 -6.14 -0.54 -5.16
N SER A 89 -5.46 -1.59 -4.65
CA SER A 89 -5.95 -2.96 -4.60
C SER A 89 -6.83 -3.23 -3.38
N GLY A 90 -7.96 -3.92 -3.58
CA GLY A 90 -8.84 -4.37 -2.49
C GLY A 90 -8.20 -5.45 -1.62
N GLY A 91 -7.49 -6.43 -2.20
CA GLY A 91 -6.85 -7.52 -1.46
C GLY A 91 -5.76 -7.02 -0.51
N ILE A 92 -4.93 -6.09 -0.95
CA ILE A 92 -3.87 -5.51 -0.12
C ILE A 92 -4.43 -4.77 1.11
N GLN A 93 -5.62 -4.20 0.99
CA GLN A 93 -6.32 -3.56 2.11
C GLN A 93 -6.68 -4.56 3.23
N GLU A 94 -6.84 -5.84 2.92
CA GLU A 94 -7.09 -6.91 3.89
C GLU A 94 -5.79 -7.53 4.42
N GLU A 95 -4.80 -7.70 3.57
CA GLU A 95 -3.54 -8.40 3.88
C GLU A 95 -2.57 -7.56 4.71
N ALA A 96 -2.37 -6.30 4.33
CA ALA A 96 -1.38 -5.43 4.94
C ALA A 96 -1.63 -5.12 6.44
N PRO A 97 -2.89 -4.90 6.89
CA PRO A 97 -3.18 -4.69 8.31
C PRO A 97 -2.78 -5.85 9.20
N SER A 98 -2.84 -7.11 8.70
CA SER A 98 -2.40 -8.29 9.45
C SER A 98 -0.90 -8.27 9.78
N LEU A 99 -0.12 -7.51 9.03
CA LEU A 99 1.31 -7.31 9.20
C LEU A 99 1.66 -6.03 9.97
N GLY A 100 0.65 -5.30 10.49
CA GLY A 100 0.85 -4.03 11.19
C GLY A 100 1.40 -2.91 10.28
N LYS A 101 1.02 -2.93 9.00
CA LYS A 101 1.50 -1.94 8.02
C LYS A 101 0.44 -0.89 7.73
N PRO A 102 0.74 0.40 7.92
CA PRO A 102 -0.15 1.48 7.49
C PRO A 102 -0.40 1.40 5.99
N VAL A 103 -1.64 1.62 5.57
CA VAL A 103 -2.05 1.57 4.17
C VAL A 103 -2.70 2.88 3.76
N LEU A 104 -2.17 3.53 2.75
CA LEU A 104 -2.80 4.65 2.04
C LEU A 104 -3.49 4.10 0.79
N VAL A 105 -4.81 4.20 0.79
CA VAL A 105 -5.66 3.71 -0.30
C VAL A 105 -5.87 4.82 -1.31
N MET A 106 -5.24 4.70 -2.48
CA MET A 106 -5.29 5.69 -3.58
C MET A 106 -6.54 5.48 -4.44
N ARG A 107 -7.70 5.67 -3.83
CA ARG A 107 -9.03 5.56 -4.46
C ARG A 107 -9.98 6.55 -3.82
N ASP A 108 -11.02 6.93 -4.55
CA ASP A 108 -12.09 7.81 -4.03
C ASP A 108 -13.07 7.04 -3.14
N THR A 109 -13.18 5.72 -3.37
CA THR A 109 -14.05 4.83 -2.59
C THR A 109 -13.33 3.51 -2.28
N THR A 110 -13.79 2.81 -1.24
CA THR A 110 -13.30 1.46 -0.91
C THR A 110 -14.46 0.54 -0.54
N GLU A 111 -14.33 -0.72 -0.90
CA GLU A 111 -15.22 -1.80 -0.47
C GLU A 111 -14.83 -2.37 0.91
N ARG A 112 -13.87 -1.74 1.60
CA ARG A 112 -13.30 -2.16 2.90
C ARG A 112 -13.46 -1.09 3.97
N PRO A 113 -14.70 -0.65 4.28
CA PRO A 113 -14.94 0.40 5.26
C PRO A 113 -14.50 0.01 6.67
N GLU A 114 -14.40 -1.29 6.96
CA GLU A 114 -13.96 -1.82 8.26
C GLU A 114 -12.54 -1.38 8.59
N GLY A 115 -11.62 -1.43 7.62
CA GLY A 115 -10.23 -1.01 7.80
C GLY A 115 -10.10 0.49 8.02
N ILE A 116 -10.94 1.30 7.38
CA ILE A 116 -11.01 2.74 7.62
C ILE A 116 -11.48 3.02 9.05
N LYS A 117 -12.58 2.35 9.49
CA LYS A 117 -13.11 2.50 10.86
C LYS A 117 -12.14 2.02 11.93
N ALA A 118 -11.41 0.95 11.65
CA ALA A 118 -10.38 0.42 12.55
C ALA A 118 -9.13 1.30 12.61
N GLY A 119 -8.92 2.19 11.64
CA GLY A 119 -7.75 3.05 11.54
C GLY A 119 -6.50 2.38 10.92
N THR A 120 -6.63 1.18 10.35
CA THR A 120 -5.53 0.48 9.65
C THR A 120 -5.32 0.99 8.23
N LEU A 121 -6.37 1.55 7.62
CA LEU A 121 -6.39 2.10 6.27
C LEU A 121 -6.76 3.58 6.29
N LYS A 122 -6.19 4.35 5.39
CA LYS A 122 -6.61 5.73 5.12
C LYS A 122 -6.92 5.90 3.64
N LEU A 123 -8.16 6.29 3.33
CA LEU A 123 -8.57 6.63 1.98
C LEU A 123 -8.03 8.03 1.63
N VAL A 124 -7.19 8.12 0.61
CA VAL A 124 -6.51 9.37 0.21
C VAL A 124 -6.92 9.89 -1.17
N GLY A 125 -7.83 9.16 -1.84
CA GLY A 125 -8.27 9.55 -3.18
C GLY A 125 -7.16 9.44 -4.23
N THR A 126 -7.31 10.21 -5.29
CA THR A 126 -6.37 10.26 -6.42
C THR A 126 -5.77 11.66 -6.63
N ASP A 127 -6.05 12.59 -5.73
CA ASP A 127 -5.46 13.93 -5.75
C ASP A 127 -4.00 13.92 -5.32
N GLU A 128 -3.12 14.54 -6.11
CA GLU A 128 -1.68 14.57 -5.90
C GLU A 128 -1.31 15.16 -4.52
N GLN A 129 -1.93 16.29 -4.15
CA GLN A 129 -1.59 16.98 -2.91
C GLN A 129 -2.05 16.20 -1.68
N VAL A 130 -3.23 15.60 -1.74
CA VAL A 130 -3.78 14.78 -0.64
C VAL A 130 -2.91 13.54 -0.42
N ILE A 131 -2.50 12.85 -1.48
CA ILE A 131 -1.62 11.69 -1.39
C ILE A 131 -0.26 12.11 -0.80
N TYR A 132 0.33 13.18 -1.33
CA TYR A 132 1.61 13.70 -0.86
C TYR A 132 1.58 14.05 0.64
N GLU A 133 0.59 14.79 1.09
CA GLU A 133 0.48 15.22 2.50
C GLU A 133 0.32 14.03 3.45
N ASN A 134 -0.49 13.03 3.09
CA ASN A 134 -0.71 11.85 3.91
C ASN A 134 0.51 10.92 3.92
N PHE A 135 1.18 10.76 2.80
CA PHE A 135 2.41 9.99 2.73
C PHE A 135 3.51 10.64 3.56
N LYS A 136 3.73 11.94 3.39
CA LYS A 136 4.70 12.72 4.18
C LYS A 136 4.39 12.68 5.68
N LEU A 137 3.11 12.83 6.05
CA LEU A 137 2.68 12.74 7.46
C LEU A 137 3.13 11.42 8.12
N LEU A 138 2.94 10.29 7.44
CA LEU A 138 3.34 8.98 8.00
C LEU A 138 4.86 8.79 8.04
N LEU A 139 5.62 9.50 7.23
CA LEU A 139 7.08 9.49 7.27
C LEU A 139 7.65 10.35 8.39
N GLU A 140 7.02 11.48 8.70
CA GLU A 140 7.56 12.51 9.59
C GLU A 140 6.94 12.51 10.99
N ASN A 141 5.74 11.94 11.15
CA ASN A 141 5.01 11.90 12.42
C ASN A 141 4.89 10.47 12.95
N GLU A 142 5.68 10.17 13.98
CA GLU A 142 5.74 8.83 14.60
C GLU A 142 4.40 8.44 15.25
N ASP A 143 3.68 9.38 15.84
CA ASP A 143 2.39 9.10 16.49
C ASP A 143 1.32 8.75 15.46
N ALA A 144 1.28 9.48 14.33
CA ALA A 144 0.39 9.17 13.22
C ALA A 144 0.69 7.78 12.63
N TYR A 145 1.99 7.45 12.47
CA TYR A 145 2.41 6.13 12.02
C TYR A 145 2.00 5.03 13.00
N LYS A 146 2.30 5.20 14.28
CA LYS A 146 1.96 4.24 15.34
C LYS A 146 0.46 4.02 15.44
N ALA A 147 -0.34 5.08 15.37
CA ALA A 147 -1.80 4.97 15.42
C ALA A 147 -2.33 4.00 14.35
N MET A 148 -1.78 4.04 13.13
CA MET A 148 -2.20 3.13 12.06
C MET A 148 -1.57 1.73 12.19
N SER A 149 -0.29 1.64 12.52
CA SER A 149 0.45 0.36 12.54
C SER A 149 0.06 -0.54 13.71
N THR A 150 -0.45 0.03 14.81
CA THR A 150 -0.91 -0.72 16.00
C THR A 150 -2.42 -0.87 16.08
N ALA A 151 -3.17 -0.31 15.12
CA ALA A 151 -4.61 -0.46 15.06
C ALA A 151 -5.02 -1.94 14.89
N SER A 152 -6.14 -2.31 15.50
CA SER A 152 -6.62 -3.69 15.44
C SER A 152 -7.03 -4.09 14.03
N ASN A 153 -6.54 -5.23 13.56
CA ASN A 153 -6.92 -5.77 12.26
C ASN A 153 -8.40 -6.24 12.27
N PRO A 154 -9.27 -5.61 11.46
CA PRO A 154 -10.70 -5.97 11.45
C PRO A 154 -11.02 -7.21 10.61
N TYR A 155 -10.05 -7.73 9.83
CA TYR A 155 -10.28 -8.80 8.85
C TYR A 155 -10.06 -10.21 9.39
N GLY A 156 -9.69 -10.35 10.66
CA GLY A 156 -9.57 -11.64 11.31
C GLY A 156 -8.16 -11.92 11.86
N ASP A 157 -8.06 -13.07 12.51
CA ASP A 157 -6.90 -13.55 13.26
C ASP A 157 -6.19 -14.76 12.60
N GLY A 158 -6.61 -15.15 11.39
CA GLY A 158 -6.03 -16.27 10.64
C GLY A 158 -6.60 -17.65 11.01
N PHE A 159 -7.53 -17.75 11.97
CA PHE A 159 -8.08 -19.04 12.43
C PHE A 159 -9.45 -19.39 11.83
N ALA A 160 -9.89 -18.71 10.78
CA ALA A 160 -11.20 -18.96 10.16
C ALA A 160 -11.36 -20.42 9.69
N CYS A 161 -10.37 -20.97 8.99
CA CYS A 161 -10.41 -22.36 8.51
C CYS A 161 -10.52 -23.37 9.65
N LYS A 162 -9.79 -23.12 10.77
CA LYS A 162 -9.90 -23.97 11.95
C LYS A 162 -11.31 -23.94 12.54
N ARG A 163 -11.89 -22.75 12.72
CA ARG A 163 -13.26 -22.60 13.22
C ARG A 163 -14.29 -23.29 12.33
N ILE A 164 -14.14 -23.17 11.01
CA ILE A 164 -15.02 -23.85 10.05
C ILE A 164 -14.89 -25.38 10.20
N ALA A 165 -13.67 -25.90 10.28
CA ALA A 165 -13.43 -27.33 10.48
C ALA A 165 -14.03 -27.82 11.81
N ASP A 166 -13.81 -27.11 12.91
CA ASP A 166 -14.35 -27.44 14.22
C ASP A 166 -15.89 -27.49 14.21
N ILE A 167 -16.57 -26.56 13.54
CA ILE A 167 -18.01 -26.53 13.37
C ILE A 167 -18.48 -27.75 12.55
N LEU A 168 -17.82 -28.05 11.43
CA LEU A 168 -18.19 -29.19 10.57
C LEU A 168 -17.97 -30.54 11.26
N GLU A 169 -17.02 -30.61 12.17
CA GLU A 169 -16.72 -31.81 12.98
C GLU A 169 -17.56 -31.89 14.27
N GLY A 170 -18.45 -30.94 14.54
CA GLY A 170 -19.28 -30.88 15.74
C GLY A 170 -18.50 -30.61 17.02
N LYS A 171 -17.37 -29.93 16.93
CA LYS A 171 -16.49 -29.57 18.07
C LYS A 171 -16.69 -28.14 18.59
N ALA A 172 -17.61 -27.38 18.02
CA ALA A 172 -17.91 -26.00 18.40
C ALA A 172 -19.13 -25.95 19.32
#